data_bf7d74f9b3cdaa671678a9c5728ec1a3
#
_entry.id   bf7d74f9b3cdaa671678a9c5728ec1a3
#
_cell.length_a   1.000
_cell.length_b   1.000
_cell.length_c   1.000
_cell.angle_alpha   90.00
_cell.angle_beta   90.00
_cell.angle_gamma   90.00
#
_symmetry.space_group_name_H-M   'P 1'
#
loop_
_entity.id
_entity.type
_entity.pdbx_description
1 polymer ?
#
loop_
_entity_poly.entity_id
_entity_poly.type
_entity_poly.pdbx_seq_one_letter_code
_entity_poly.pdbx_strand_id
1 'polypeptide(L)'
;MPTDMIAGPWSKLARLMRNDPRVPQAREEKASRTGPLVALQLQGRAVWTPRDYAALARESFERNPVAYRCVRMIAEAAASLPWLLYEGSRELTEHPLLDLIERPNPHESGADLLESWYGYLEVAGNAYIELVELDGRPREIYALRPDRMKVVPGRSGWPEAYEYSVDGRTVSFAYDPARGQTPILHMKMFHPTDDHYGLSPLESAAWAVDIHNAAGQWNKALLDNAARPSGALVYKGGESGANLSEDQFERLKRELTDNYQGAANAGRPLLLEGGLDWTAMGLSPKDMDFIEAKRAAARDIALAFGVPPMLLGIPGDNTFANYAEANRSFWRQTVLPLANRTARALTRWLGPRYGESLRLGFDLDGVEALSIEREALWARVSKADFLTDDEKRAAVGYGDGARD
;
A
#
# COMPACT_ATOMS: atom_id res chain seq x y z
N MET A 1 -25.13 -43.46 49.75
CA MET A 1 -24.18 -42.43 50.20
C MET A 1 -23.92 -41.51 48.96
N PRO A 2 -24.36 -40.27 49.02
CA PRO A 2 -24.16 -39.33 47.92
C PRO A 2 -22.83 -38.58 48.10
N THR A 3 -22.07 -38.50 47.04
CA THR A 3 -20.83 -37.72 46.90
C THR A 3 -21.18 -36.27 46.62
N ASP A 4 -20.88 -35.40 47.59
CA ASP A 4 -20.94 -33.94 47.42
C ASP A 4 -19.94 -33.45 46.38
N MET A 5 -20.42 -32.90 45.27
CA MET A 5 -19.63 -32.11 44.34
C MET A 5 -19.55 -30.67 44.84
N ILE A 6 -18.36 -30.26 45.24
CA ILE A 6 -18.02 -28.92 45.67
C ILE A 6 -18.15 -27.97 44.47
N ALA A 7 -19.15 -27.12 44.50
CA ALA A 7 -19.35 -26.06 43.49
C ALA A 7 -18.28 -24.97 43.66
N GLY A 8 -17.45 -24.76 42.63
CA GLY A 8 -16.41 -23.75 42.62
C GLY A 8 -16.94 -22.30 42.60
N PRO A 9 -16.09 -21.31 42.86
CA PRO A 9 -16.48 -19.92 43.14
C PRO A 9 -17.19 -19.19 42.00
N TRP A 10 -17.22 -19.74 40.81
CA TRP A 10 -17.86 -19.15 39.61
C TRP A 10 -19.39 -19.28 39.59
N SER A 11 -19.97 -20.18 40.36
CA SER A 11 -21.43 -20.35 40.46
C SER A 11 -22.13 -19.22 41.24
N LYS A 12 -21.38 -18.46 42.05
CA LYS A 12 -21.91 -17.31 42.79
C LYS A 12 -21.96 -16.03 41.97
N LEU A 13 -21.07 -15.86 40.94
CA LEU A 13 -21.11 -14.70 40.06
C LEU A 13 -22.24 -14.77 39.00
N ALA A 14 -22.62 -15.97 38.59
CA ALA A 14 -23.73 -16.15 37.64
C ALA A 14 -25.12 -15.86 38.24
N ARG A 15 -25.24 -15.84 39.56
CA ARG A 15 -26.49 -15.47 40.27
C ARG A 15 -26.66 -13.96 40.44
N LEU A 16 -25.58 -13.20 40.38
CA LEU A 16 -25.60 -11.72 40.49
C LEU A 16 -25.93 -10.99 39.18
N MET A 17 -25.93 -11.71 38.07
CA MET A 17 -26.27 -11.14 36.73
C MET A 17 -27.70 -11.51 36.29
N ARG A 18 -28.54 -12.07 37.11
CA ARG A 18 -29.96 -12.25 36.80
C ARG A 18 -30.70 -10.95 37.11
N ASN A 19 -31.22 -10.32 36.05
CA ASN A 19 -32.08 -9.16 36.06
C ASN A 19 -33.02 -9.14 37.29
N ASP A 20 -32.80 -8.19 38.19
CA ASP A 20 -33.77 -7.75 39.15
C ASP A 20 -34.73 -6.78 38.40
N PRO A 21 -36.01 -7.10 38.22
CA PRO A 21 -36.98 -6.24 37.54
C PRO A 21 -37.34 -4.97 38.35
N ARG A 22 -36.59 -4.66 39.42
CA ARG A 22 -36.86 -3.50 40.30
C ARG A 22 -35.78 -2.43 40.25
N VAL A 23 -34.82 -2.49 39.34
CA VAL A 23 -33.99 -1.32 39.05
C VAL A 23 -34.89 -0.30 38.33
N PRO A 24 -35.20 0.85 38.95
CA PRO A 24 -35.97 1.87 38.28
C PRO A 24 -35.15 2.25 37.05
N GLN A 25 -35.73 2.13 35.86
CA GLN A 25 -35.20 2.82 34.71
C GLN A 25 -35.02 4.27 35.14
N ALA A 26 -33.77 4.72 35.19
CA ALA A 26 -33.49 6.14 35.36
C ALA A 26 -34.27 6.82 34.21
N ARG A 27 -35.37 7.49 34.60
CA ARG A 27 -36.01 8.46 33.70
C ARG A 27 -34.87 9.38 33.27
N GLU A 28 -34.62 9.44 31.98
CA GLU A 28 -33.86 10.55 31.40
C GLU A 28 -34.56 11.81 31.92
N GLU A 29 -33.98 12.42 32.95
CA GLU A 29 -34.33 13.78 33.28
C GLU A 29 -33.98 14.61 32.03
N LYS A 30 -35.03 15.13 31.42
CA LYS A 30 -34.89 16.09 30.34
C LYS A 30 -33.88 17.14 30.82
N ALA A 31 -32.75 17.22 30.10
CA ALA A 31 -31.74 18.24 30.35
C ALA A 31 -32.41 19.57 30.61
N SER A 32 -32.03 20.23 31.70
CA SER A 32 -32.60 21.48 32.16
C SER A 32 -32.72 22.48 30.99
N ARG A 33 -33.92 22.94 30.72
CA ARG A 33 -34.21 23.93 29.66
C ARG A 33 -33.56 25.29 29.92
N THR A 34 -32.80 25.46 30.98
CA THR A 34 -32.20 26.72 31.45
C THR A 34 -30.66 26.75 31.45
N GLY A 35 -29.99 25.66 31.00
CA GLY A 35 -28.54 25.62 30.85
C GLY A 35 -28.07 25.82 29.42
N PRO A 36 -26.83 26.29 29.19
CA PRO A 36 -26.28 26.35 27.84
C PRO A 36 -26.29 24.96 27.21
N LEU A 37 -26.96 24.82 26.06
CA LEU A 37 -27.01 23.57 25.32
C LEU A 37 -25.63 23.39 24.66
N VAL A 38 -24.77 22.58 25.25
CA VAL A 38 -23.50 22.18 24.65
C VAL A 38 -23.80 20.97 23.77
N ALA A 39 -24.04 21.20 22.49
CA ALA A 39 -24.00 20.12 21.50
C ALA A 39 -22.53 19.68 21.35
N LEU A 40 -22.10 18.72 22.15
CA LEU A 40 -20.87 17.98 21.90
C LEU A 40 -21.12 17.13 20.67
N GLN A 41 -20.75 17.66 19.50
CA GLN A 41 -20.52 16.84 18.34
C GLN A 41 -19.27 16.00 18.69
N LEU A 42 -19.48 14.73 19.04
CA LEU A 42 -18.42 13.76 19.23
C LEU A 42 -17.60 13.75 17.93
N GLN A 43 -16.47 14.43 17.94
CA GLN A 43 -15.49 14.29 16.89
C GLN A 43 -15.18 12.80 16.78
N GLY A 44 -15.29 12.27 15.56
CA GLY A 44 -15.11 10.84 15.31
C GLY A 44 -13.82 10.34 15.96
N ARG A 45 -13.87 9.16 16.54
CA ARG A 45 -12.66 8.47 16.99
C ARG A 45 -11.74 8.33 15.79
N ALA A 46 -10.44 8.56 16.00
CA ALA A 46 -9.45 8.26 14.98
C ALA A 46 -9.62 6.78 14.60
N VAL A 47 -9.95 6.54 13.34
CA VAL A 47 -10.10 5.20 12.77
C VAL A 47 -8.84 4.93 11.98
N TRP A 48 -8.09 3.91 12.40
CA TRP A 48 -6.89 3.47 11.71
C TRP A 48 -7.24 2.32 10.76
N THR A 49 -6.61 2.32 9.60
CA THR A 49 -6.80 1.26 8.60
C THR A 49 -6.34 -0.09 9.16
N PRO A 50 -7.19 -1.13 9.15
CA PRO A 50 -6.78 -2.49 9.52
C PRO A 50 -5.61 -2.96 8.64
N ARG A 51 -4.69 -3.72 9.22
CA ARG A 51 -3.50 -4.23 8.51
C ARG A 51 -3.79 -5.55 7.81
N ASP A 52 -4.89 -5.60 7.08
CA ASP A 52 -5.20 -6.69 6.15
C ASP A 52 -5.06 -6.22 4.70
N TYR A 53 -4.83 -7.16 3.79
CA TYR A 53 -4.59 -6.84 2.38
C TYR A 53 -5.71 -5.99 1.75
N ALA A 54 -6.97 -6.34 1.99
CA ALA A 54 -8.09 -5.67 1.33
C ALA A 54 -8.25 -4.22 1.82
N ALA A 55 -8.06 -3.98 3.12
CA ALA A 55 -8.10 -2.65 3.71
C ALA A 55 -6.90 -1.81 3.23
N LEU A 56 -5.68 -2.38 3.28
CA LEU A 56 -4.47 -1.70 2.79
C LEU A 56 -4.56 -1.38 1.30
N ALA A 57 -5.00 -2.31 0.45
CA ALA A 57 -5.16 -2.07 -0.97
C ALA A 57 -6.16 -0.93 -1.25
N ARG A 58 -7.30 -0.92 -0.54
CA ARG A 58 -8.33 0.11 -0.71
C ARG A 58 -7.91 1.47 -0.21
N GLU A 59 -7.45 1.56 1.03
CA GLU A 59 -7.14 2.86 1.66
C GLU A 59 -5.81 3.44 1.17
N SER A 60 -4.86 2.58 0.80
CA SER A 60 -3.55 3.01 0.34
C SER A 60 -3.47 3.10 -1.19
N PHE A 61 -3.65 1.98 -1.91
CA PHE A 61 -3.43 1.98 -3.36
C PHE A 61 -4.58 2.67 -4.12
N GLU A 62 -5.85 2.39 -3.77
CA GLU A 62 -6.97 2.97 -4.51
C GLU A 62 -7.27 4.44 -4.14
N ARG A 63 -6.99 4.85 -2.90
CA ARG A 63 -7.39 6.17 -2.38
C ARG A 63 -6.26 7.16 -2.16
N ASN A 64 -5.02 6.68 -2.01
CA ASN A 64 -3.87 7.53 -1.74
C ASN A 64 -3.01 7.72 -3.01
N PRO A 65 -2.95 8.93 -3.58
CA PRO A 65 -2.23 9.15 -4.84
C PRO A 65 -0.71 8.98 -4.71
N VAL A 66 -0.15 9.18 -3.52
CA VAL A 66 1.29 9.01 -3.28
C VAL A 66 1.66 7.53 -3.27
N ALA A 67 0.92 6.72 -2.51
CA ALA A 67 1.12 5.28 -2.45
C ALA A 67 0.89 4.62 -3.83
N TYR A 68 -0.21 5.01 -4.52
CA TYR A 68 -0.48 4.58 -5.89
C TYR A 68 0.71 4.86 -6.81
N ARG A 69 1.23 6.10 -6.79
CA ARG A 69 2.33 6.48 -7.66
C ARG A 69 3.63 5.75 -7.33
N CYS A 70 3.94 5.53 -6.05
CA CYS A 70 5.11 4.74 -5.63
C CYS A 70 5.06 3.32 -6.19
N VAL A 71 3.95 2.61 -5.97
CA VAL A 71 3.77 1.23 -6.47
C VAL A 71 3.90 1.18 -7.99
N ARG A 72 3.19 2.10 -8.71
CA ARG A 72 3.24 2.16 -10.17
C ARG A 72 4.64 2.43 -10.70
N MET A 73 5.35 3.41 -10.12
CA MET A 73 6.71 3.75 -10.56
C MET A 73 7.67 2.56 -10.44
N ILE A 74 7.61 1.82 -9.34
CA ILE A 74 8.47 0.66 -9.12
C ILE A 74 8.09 -0.46 -10.09
N ALA A 75 6.80 -0.76 -10.19
CA ALA A 75 6.31 -1.85 -11.04
C ALA A 75 6.59 -1.59 -12.52
N GLU A 76 6.26 -0.41 -13.03
CA GLU A 76 6.52 0.00 -14.42
C GLU A 76 8.00 -0.01 -14.74
N ALA A 77 8.84 0.57 -13.87
CA ALA A 77 10.29 0.62 -14.08
C ALA A 77 10.92 -0.79 -14.09
N ALA A 78 10.53 -1.64 -13.14
CA ALA A 78 11.07 -3.00 -13.07
C ALA A 78 10.57 -3.91 -14.20
N ALA A 79 9.31 -3.75 -14.63
CA ALA A 79 8.73 -4.50 -15.74
C ALA A 79 9.26 -4.08 -17.13
N SER A 80 9.79 -2.86 -17.26
CA SER A 80 10.34 -2.35 -18.51
C SER A 80 11.75 -2.85 -18.84
N LEU A 81 12.42 -3.54 -17.91
CA LEU A 81 13.79 -4.01 -18.12
C LEU A 81 13.84 -5.16 -19.13
N PRO A 82 14.64 -5.04 -20.21
CA PRO A 82 14.83 -6.12 -21.17
C PRO A 82 15.55 -7.31 -20.54
N TRP A 83 15.08 -8.50 -20.83
CA TRP A 83 15.65 -9.74 -20.32
C TRP A 83 16.87 -10.20 -21.12
N LEU A 84 17.87 -10.67 -20.42
CA LEU A 84 19.01 -11.41 -20.95
C LEU A 84 19.01 -12.83 -20.38
N LEU A 85 19.37 -13.81 -21.18
CA LEU A 85 19.50 -15.20 -20.77
C LEU A 85 20.91 -15.69 -21.06
N TYR A 86 21.50 -16.40 -20.14
CA TYR A 86 22.82 -16.99 -20.25
C TYR A 86 22.79 -18.47 -19.93
N GLU A 87 23.58 -19.23 -20.70
CA GLU A 87 24.01 -20.59 -20.36
C GLU A 87 25.51 -20.57 -20.07
N GLY A 88 25.90 -20.63 -18.79
CA GLY A 88 27.26 -20.33 -18.37
C GLY A 88 27.66 -18.88 -18.66
N SER A 89 28.64 -18.67 -19.55
CA SER A 89 29.08 -17.36 -20.07
C SER A 89 28.43 -16.98 -21.41
N ARG A 90 27.79 -17.95 -22.10
CA ARG A 90 27.18 -17.73 -23.41
C ARG A 90 25.82 -17.05 -23.25
N GLU A 91 25.61 -15.96 -23.98
CA GLU A 91 24.32 -15.31 -24.11
C GLU A 91 23.44 -16.06 -25.12
N LEU A 92 22.18 -16.30 -24.76
CA LEU A 92 21.17 -16.93 -25.58
C LEU A 92 20.14 -15.88 -26.01
N THR A 93 20.08 -15.60 -27.31
CA THR A 93 19.12 -14.64 -27.89
C THR A 93 17.78 -15.29 -28.23
N GLU A 94 17.76 -16.59 -28.45
CA GLU A 94 16.58 -17.38 -28.75
C GLU A 94 16.51 -18.56 -27.77
N HIS A 95 15.46 -18.61 -26.96
CA HIS A 95 15.25 -19.71 -26.02
C HIS A 95 13.79 -19.74 -25.53
N PRO A 96 13.15 -20.92 -25.39
CA PRO A 96 11.75 -21.03 -24.94
C PRO A 96 11.45 -20.37 -23.59
N LEU A 97 12.45 -20.20 -22.72
CA LEU A 97 12.30 -19.46 -21.45
C LEU A 97 12.10 -17.97 -21.69
N LEU A 98 12.82 -17.37 -22.65
CA LEU A 98 12.63 -15.98 -23.04
C LEU A 98 11.25 -15.77 -23.66
N ASP A 99 10.84 -16.66 -24.56
CA ASP A 99 9.51 -16.63 -25.18
C ASP A 99 8.40 -16.73 -24.12
N LEU A 100 8.58 -17.58 -23.09
CA LEU A 100 7.62 -17.72 -22.00
C LEU A 100 7.52 -16.47 -21.15
N ILE A 101 8.63 -15.78 -20.89
CA ILE A 101 8.62 -14.53 -20.10
C ILE A 101 8.03 -13.39 -20.93
N GLU A 102 8.33 -13.31 -22.23
CA GLU A 102 7.81 -12.27 -23.13
C GLU A 102 6.32 -12.45 -23.45
N ARG A 103 5.89 -13.71 -23.60
CA ARG A 103 4.50 -14.10 -23.90
C ARG A 103 4.00 -15.12 -22.89
N PRO A 104 3.71 -14.69 -21.68
CA PRO A 104 3.44 -15.55 -20.55
C PRO A 104 2.17 -16.38 -20.71
N ASN A 105 1.18 -15.87 -21.41
CA ASN A 105 -0.11 -16.51 -21.65
C ASN A 105 -0.87 -15.77 -22.78
N PRO A 106 -2.01 -16.30 -23.27
CA PRO A 106 -2.77 -15.69 -24.36
C PRO A 106 -3.41 -14.33 -24.07
N HIS A 107 -3.43 -13.88 -22.81
CA HIS A 107 -4.21 -12.73 -22.36
C HIS A 107 -3.39 -11.48 -22.05
N GLU A 108 -2.09 -11.65 -21.76
CA GLU A 108 -1.24 -10.54 -21.30
C GLU A 108 0.19 -10.68 -21.84
N SER A 109 0.89 -9.57 -21.93
CA SER A 109 2.32 -9.51 -22.26
C SER A 109 3.19 -9.79 -21.03
N GLY A 110 4.49 -10.06 -21.27
CA GLY A 110 5.45 -10.20 -20.16
C GLY A 110 5.54 -8.96 -19.28
N ALA A 111 5.44 -7.78 -19.86
CA ALA A 111 5.43 -6.52 -19.11
C ALA A 111 4.19 -6.40 -18.21
N ASP A 112 3.00 -6.77 -18.71
CA ASP A 112 1.75 -6.73 -17.93
C ASP A 112 1.80 -7.71 -16.74
N LEU A 113 2.29 -8.94 -16.98
CA LEU A 113 2.48 -9.94 -15.94
C LEU A 113 3.45 -9.45 -14.86
N LEU A 114 4.59 -8.87 -15.28
CA LEU A 114 5.60 -8.38 -14.35
C LEU A 114 5.13 -7.12 -13.60
N GLU A 115 4.37 -6.23 -14.24
CA GLU A 115 3.76 -5.10 -13.55
C GLU A 115 2.81 -5.59 -12.45
N SER A 116 1.97 -6.57 -12.73
CA SER A 116 1.10 -7.21 -11.74
C SER A 116 1.91 -7.87 -10.63
N TRP A 117 2.97 -8.59 -10.96
CA TRP A 117 3.89 -9.25 -10.03
C TRP A 117 4.52 -8.27 -9.05
N TYR A 118 5.13 -7.20 -9.55
CA TYR A 118 5.74 -6.17 -8.72
C TYR A 118 4.69 -5.39 -7.92
N GLY A 119 3.55 -5.07 -8.55
CA GLY A 119 2.43 -4.43 -7.87
C GLY A 119 1.93 -5.23 -6.66
N TYR A 120 1.75 -6.54 -6.82
CA TYR A 120 1.36 -7.42 -5.71
C TYR A 120 2.44 -7.48 -4.62
N LEU A 121 3.70 -7.51 -5.00
CA LEU A 121 4.79 -7.53 -4.05
C LEU A 121 4.84 -6.26 -3.20
N GLU A 122 4.66 -5.10 -3.83
CA GLU A 122 4.63 -3.80 -3.13
C GLU A 122 3.38 -3.62 -2.27
N VAL A 123 2.22 -4.11 -2.71
CA VAL A 123 0.95 -3.95 -1.97
C VAL A 123 0.78 -4.98 -0.87
N ALA A 124 1.15 -6.25 -1.13
CA ALA A 124 0.91 -7.38 -0.22
C ALA A 124 2.17 -7.87 0.50
N GLY A 125 3.36 -7.42 0.09
CA GLY A 125 4.62 -8.03 0.52
C GLY A 125 4.86 -9.42 -0.07
N ASN A 126 3.93 -9.93 -0.87
CA ASN A 126 3.91 -11.27 -1.44
C ASN A 126 3.46 -11.22 -2.89
N ALA A 127 4.11 -12.00 -3.75
CA ALA A 127 3.68 -12.20 -5.12
C ALA A 127 3.76 -13.68 -5.50
N TYR A 128 2.83 -14.12 -6.32
CA TYR A 128 2.67 -15.52 -6.73
C TYR A 128 2.53 -15.63 -8.23
N ILE A 129 3.27 -16.55 -8.83
CA ILE A 129 3.10 -16.95 -10.24
C ILE A 129 2.79 -18.44 -10.27
N GLU A 130 1.73 -18.80 -11.00
CA GLU A 130 1.40 -20.17 -11.34
C GLU A 130 2.07 -20.55 -12.66
N LEU A 131 2.63 -21.74 -12.74
CA LEU A 131 3.13 -22.37 -13.95
C LEU A 131 2.16 -23.46 -14.41
N VAL A 132 1.73 -23.34 -15.66
CA VAL A 132 0.99 -24.39 -16.37
C VAL A 132 1.97 -25.15 -17.24
N GLU A 133 2.04 -26.46 -17.04
CA GLU A 133 2.86 -27.38 -17.82
C GLU A 133 1.99 -28.27 -18.71
N LEU A 134 2.45 -28.52 -19.92
CA LEU A 134 1.86 -29.52 -20.84
C LEU A 134 2.96 -30.49 -21.23
N ASP A 135 2.71 -31.76 -21.03
CA ASP A 135 3.68 -32.87 -21.29
C ASP A 135 5.02 -32.65 -20.56
N GLY A 136 4.96 -32.08 -19.34
CA GLY A 136 6.14 -31.81 -18.52
C GLY A 136 6.99 -30.62 -19.00
N ARG A 137 6.48 -29.81 -19.92
CA ARG A 137 7.13 -28.58 -20.39
C ARG A 137 6.37 -27.34 -19.98
N PRO A 138 7.06 -26.27 -19.53
CA PRO A 138 6.45 -24.97 -19.29
C PRO A 138 5.71 -24.47 -20.53
N ARG A 139 4.48 -23.98 -20.35
CA ARG A 139 3.64 -23.46 -21.42
C ARG A 139 3.13 -22.07 -21.15
N GLU A 140 2.61 -21.86 -19.95
CA GLU A 140 2.00 -20.58 -19.58
C GLU A 140 2.34 -20.25 -18.13
N ILE A 141 2.41 -18.97 -17.82
CA ILE A 141 2.54 -18.47 -16.45
C ILE A 141 1.51 -17.36 -16.19
N TYR A 142 0.99 -17.33 -14.98
CA TYR A 142 -0.07 -16.41 -14.54
C TYR A 142 0.26 -15.79 -13.19
N ALA A 143 0.13 -14.48 -13.08
CA ALA A 143 0.22 -13.80 -11.80
C ALA A 143 -1.07 -13.99 -10.99
N LEU A 144 -0.95 -14.51 -9.76
CA LEU A 144 -2.09 -14.80 -8.90
C LEU A 144 -2.24 -13.75 -7.80
N ARG A 145 -3.47 -13.36 -7.52
CA ARG A 145 -3.80 -12.36 -6.49
C ARG A 145 -3.45 -12.88 -5.09
N PRO A 146 -2.67 -12.11 -4.30
CA PRO A 146 -2.23 -12.54 -2.96
C PRO A 146 -3.36 -12.76 -1.95
N ASP A 147 -4.45 -11.99 -2.03
CA ASP A 147 -5.61 -12.12 -1.15
C ASP A 147 -6.39 -13.43 -1.30
N ARG A 148 -6.15 -14.14 -2.40
CA ARG A 148 -6.76 -15.42 -2.71
C ARG A 148 -5.83 -16.61 -2.43
N MET A 149 -4.57 -16.32 -2.10
CA MET A 149 -3.53 -17.31 -1.90
C MET A 149 -3.29 -17.57 -0.41
N LYS A 150 -3.24 -18.82 -0.04
CA LYS A 150 -2.91 -19.28 1.32
C LYS A 150 -1.75 -20.25 1.27
N VAL A 151 -0.78 -20.04 2.13
CA VAL A 151 0.33 -20.98 2.34
C VAL A 151 -0.12 -22.07 3.29
N VAL A 152 0.10 -23.34 2.91
CA VAL A 152 -0.14 -24.50 3.78
C VAL A 152 1.21 -24.95 4.33
N PRO A 153 1.50 -24.73 5.63
CA PRO A 153 2.76 -25.13 6.22
C PRO A 153 2.83 -26.65 6.41
N GLY A 154 3.96 -27.24 6.03
CA GLY A 154 4.26 -28.63 6.30
C GLY A 154 4.79 -28.85 7.71
N ARG A 155 5.02 -30.11 8.07
CA ARG A 155 5.54 -30.52 9.40
C ARG A 155 6.93 -29.96 9.73
N SER A 156 7.73 -29.61 8.72
CA SER A 156 9.05 -29.01 8.87
C SER A 156 9.02 -27.49 8.97
N GLY A 157 7.84 -26.86 8.93
CA GLY A 157 7.66 -25.41 8.89
C GLY A 157 7.80 -24.80 7.47
N TRP A 158 8.27 -25.56 6.47
CA TRP A 158 8.30 -25.10 5.09
C TRP A 158 6.93 -25.31 4.41
N PRO A 159 6.59 -24.52 3.37
CA PRO A 159 5.36 -24.72 2.63
C PRO A 159 5.27 -26.12 2.02
N GLU A 160 4.19 -26.83 2.28
CA GLU A 160 3.86 -28.14 1.70
C GLU A 160 2.93 -27.99 0.50
N ALA A 161 2.09 -26.97 0.52
CA ALA A 161 1.19 -26.63 -0.58
C ALA A 161 0.83 -25.15 -0.56
N TYR A 162 0.21 -24.71 -1.64
CA TYR A 162 -0.46 -23.43 -1.76
C TYR A 162 -1.93 -23.66 -2.11
N GLU A 163 -2.84 -22.94 -1.48
CA GLU A 163 -4.27 -23.00 -1.78
C GLU A 163 -4.72 -21.66 -2.39
N TYR A 164 -5.31 -21.73 -3.58
CA TYR A 164 -5.89 -20.58 -4.27
C TYR A 164 -7.40 -20.68 -4.29
N SER A 165 -8.09 -19.68 -3.74
CA SER A 165 -9.54 -19.69 -3.56
C SER A 165 -10.22 -18.59 -4.36
N VAL A 166 -11.19 -18.97 -5.22
CA VAL A 166 -12.03 -18.05 -6.01
C VAL A 166 -13.48 -18.50 -5.91
N ASP A 167 -14.36 -17.62 -5.54
CA ASP A 167 -15.82 -17.84 -5.49
C ASP A 167 -16.22 -19.13 -4.75
N GLY A 168 -15.53 -19.42 -3.63
CA GLY A 168 -15.79 -20.59 -2.81
C GLY A 168 -15.20 -21.90 -3.34
N ARG A 169 -14.49 -21.85 -4.47
CA ARG A 169 -13.73 -22.99 -4.99
C ARG A 169 -12.25 -22.82 -4.65
N THR A 170 -11.63 -23.87 -4.14
CA THR A 170 -10.21 -23.87 -3.77
C THR A 170 -9.46 -24.88 -4.62
N VAL A 171 -8.35 -24.43 -5.21
CA VAL A 171 -7.39 -25.28 -5.91
C VAL A 171 -6.15 -25.39 -5.04
N SER A 172 -5.64 -26.60 -4.82
CA SER A 172 -4.43 -26.84 -4.05
C SER A 172 -3.27 -27.20 -4.98
N PHE A 173 -2.14 -26.51 -4.79
CA PHE A 173 -0.89 -26.71 -5.50
C PHE A 173 0.14 -27.33 -4.55
N ALA A 174 0.27 -28.64 -4.61
CA ALA A 174 1.21 -29.36 -3.75
C ALA A 174 2.67 -29.18 -4.22
N TYR A 175 3.59 -29.18 -3.25
CA TYR A 175 5.00 -29.31 -3.53
C TYR A 175 5.30 -30.76 -3.96
N ASP A 176 6.03 -30.94 -5.07
CA ASP A 176 6.50 -32.26 -5.50
C ASP A 176 7.88 -32.55 -4.88
N PRO A 177 7.95 -33.39 -3.82
CA PRO A 177 9.22 -33.68 -3.15
C PRO A 177 10.18 -34.49 -4.02
N ALA A 178 9.67 -35.26 -5.00
CA ALA A 178 10.48 -36.06 -5.88
C ALA A 178 11.27 -35.23 -6.89
N ARG A 179 10.68 -34.13 -7.33
CA ARG A 179 11.30 -33.19 -8.26
C ARG A 179 11.89 -31.95 -7.54
N GLY A 180 11.59 -31.75 -6.27
CA GLY A 180 11.94 -30.53 -5.54
C GLY A 180 11.28 -29.27 -6.09
N GLN A 181 10.09 -29.40 -6.71
CA GLN A 181 9.44 -28.35 -7.48
C GLN A 181 8.03 -28.07 -6.98
N THR A 182 7.59 -26.85 -7.18
CA THR A 182 6.20 -26.42 -6.97
C THR A 182 5.71 -25.72 -8.23
N PRO A 183 4.44 -25.88 -8.62
CA PRO A 183 3.86 -25.11 -9.72
C PRO A 183 3.68 -23.61 -9.36
N ILE A 184 3.86 -23.24 -8.09
CA ILE A 184 3.77 -21.86 -7.63
C ILE A 184 5.16 -21.31 -7.32
N LEU A 185 5.53 -20.22 -7.98
CA LEU A 185 6.61 -19.34 -7.53
C LEU A 185 6.05 -18.35 -6.51
N HIS A 186 6.51 -18.43 -5.27
CA HIS A 186 6.20 -17.45 -4.24
C HIS A 186 7.44 -16.61 -3.94
N MET A 187 7.37 -15.31 -4.21
CA MET A 187 8.36 -14.34 -3.75
C MET A 187 7.73 -13.48 -2.67
N LYS A 188 8.43 -13.30 -1.56
CA LYS A 188 7.96 -12.52 -0.43
C LYS A 188 9.02 -11.53 0.02
N MET A 189 8.63 -10.37 0.48
CA MET A 189 9.51 -9.43 1.16
C MET A 189 9.92 -9.98 2.52
N PHE A 190 10.98 -9.42 3.11
CA PHE A 190 11.40 -9.81 4.45
C PHE A 190 10.34 -9.44 5.47
N HIS A 191 10.00 -10.39 6.33
CA HIS A 191 9.13 -10.19 7.49
C HIS A 191 9.82 -10.70 8.75
N PRO A 192 10.01 -9.88 9.79
CA PRO A 192 10.79 -10.27 10.97
C PRO A 192 10.10 -11.29 11.87
N THR A 193 8.78 -11.45 11.77
CA THR A 193 7.95 -12.27 12.67
C THR A 193 7.02 -13.24 11.96
N ASP A 194 7.08 -13.32 10.62
CA ASP A 194 6.29 -14.28 9.82
C ASP A 194 7.20 -15.05 8.85
N ASP A 195 7.18 -16.38 8.99
CA ASP A 195 7.98 -17.27 8.15
C ASP A 195 7.34 -17.55 6.78
N HIS A 196 6.04 -17.30 6.62
CA HIS A 196 5.28 -17.66 5.43
C HIS A 196 4.94 -16.48 4.55
N TYR A 197 4.72 -15.31 5.12
CA TYR A 197 4.31 -14.11 4.41
C TYR A 197 5.33 -12.98 4.52
N GLY A 198 5.33 -12.10 3.55
CA GLY A 198 6.19 -10.93 3.51
C GLY A 198 5.50 -9.70 4.06
N LEU A 199 6.30 -8.75 4.57
CA LEU A 199 5.84 -7.45 5.04
C LEU A 199 5.78 -6.47 3.88
N SER A 200 4.61 -5.89 3.63
CA SER A 200 4.42 -4.86 2.60
C SER A 200 5.00 -3.50 3.03
N PRO A 201 5.60 -2.72 2.11
CA PRO A 201 5.89 -1.31 2.35
C PRO A 201 4.66 -0.49 2.76
N LEU A 202 3.48 -0.82 2.22
CA LEU A 202 2.21 -0.20 2.61
C LEU A 202 1.87 -0.42 4.08
N GLU A 203 2.15 -1.61 4.60
CA GLU A 203 1.91 -1.91 6.01
C GLU A 203 2.80 -1.06 6.94
N SER A 204 4.06 -0.87 6.53
CA SER A 204 4.99 0.01 7.24
C SER A 204 4.56 1.48 7.15
N ALA A 205 4.00 1.90 6.01
CA ALA A 205 3.52 3.25 5.76
C ALA A 205 2.06 3.51 6.21
N ALA A 206 1.36 2.52 6.78
CA ALA A 206 -0.08 2.60 7.02
C ALA A 206 -0.51 3.85 7.79
N TRP A 207 0.23 4.23 8.83
CA TRP A 207 -0.07 5.45 9.59
C TRP A 207 0.13 6.73 8.77
N ALA A 208 1.17 6.78 7.94
CA ALA A 208 1.41 7.93 7.06
C ALA A 208 0.30 8.04 6.00
N VAL A 209 -0.16 6.90 5.46
CA VAL A 209 -1.31 6.85 4.54
C VAL A 209 -2.57 7.38 5.22
N ASP A 210 -2.87 6.92 6.43
CA ASP A 210 -4.05 7.36 7.18
C ASP A 210 -4.01 8.85 7.48
N ILE A 211 -2.86 9.39 7.91
CA ILE A 211 -2.66 10.83 8.14
C ILE A 211 -2.86 11.62 6.84
N HIS A 212 -2.25 11.17 5.74
CA HIS A 212 -2.37 11.84 4.44
C HIS A 212 -3.82 11.86 3.95
N ASN A 213 -4.54 10.73 4.06
CA ASN A 213 -5.94 10.61 3.66
C ASN A 213 -6.84 11.46 4.56
N ALA A 214 -6.65 11.42 5.89
CA ALA A 214 -7.41 12.22 6.84
C ALA A 214 -7.23 13.73 6.61
N ALA A 215 -6.00 14.18 6.35
CA ALA A 215 -5.72 15.57 6.00
C ALA A 215 -6.43 15.99 4.70
N GLY A 216 -6.48 15.10 3.70
CA GLY A 216 -7.22 15.32 2.45
C GLY A 216 -8.73 15.42 2.67
N GLN A 217 -9.30 14.52 3.47
CA GLN A 217 -10.73 14.51 3.83
C GLN A 217 -11.11 15.76 4.62
N TRP A 218 -10.27 16.16 5.57
CA TRP A 218 -10.48 17.40 6.32
C TRP A 218 -10.52 18.64 5.41
N ASN A 219 -9.54 18.76 4.50
CA ASN A 219 -9.52 19.87 3.55
C ASN A 219 -10.78 19.88 2.66
N LYS A 220 -11.21 18.70 2.22
CA LYS A 220 -12.46 18.56 1.46
C LYS A 220 -13.66 19.01 2.28
N ALA A 221 -13.78 18.54 3.52
CA ALA A 221 -14.87 18.92 4.41
C ALA A 221 -14.91 20.43 4.69
N LEU A 222 -13.74 21.08 4.84
CA LEU A 222 -13.67 22.53 4.97
C LEU A 222 -14.19 23.26 3.72
N LEU A 223 -13.81 22.77 2.53
CA LEU A 223 -14.31 23.34 1.27
C LEU A 223 -15.80 23.12 1.10
N ASP A 224 -16.30 21.92 1.41
CA ASP A 224 -17.74 21.61 1.36
C ASP A 224 -18.55 22.50 2.33
N ASN A 225 -17.96 22.87 3.48
CA ASN A 225 -18.55 23.77 4.48
C ASN A 225 -18.17 25.25 4.28
N ALA A 226 -17.79 25.64 3.05
CA ALA A 226 -17.45 27.02 2.71
C ALA A 226 -16.23 27.58 3.50
N ALA A 227 -15.28 26.73 3.86
CA ALA A 227 -14.06 27.04 4.62
C ALA A 227 -14.31 27.78 5.96
N ARG A 228 -15.51 27.61 6.55
CA ARG A 228 -15.82 28.16 7.86
C ARG A 228 -15.36 27.22 8.96
N PRO A 229 -14.57 27.68 9.94
CA PRO A 229 -14.22 26.89 11.09
C PRO A 229 -15.46 26.55 11.91
N SER A 230 -15.46 25.40 12.59
CA SER A 230 -16.50 25.03 13.53
C SER A 230 -16.65 26.11 14.59
N GLY A 231 -17.85 26.52 14.90
CA GLY A 231 -18.14 27.54 15.90
C GLY A 231 -19.48 27.32 16.54
N ALA A 232 -19.70 28.01 17.64
CA ALA A 232 -20.98 28.07 18.32
C ALA A 232 -21.63 29.43 18.05
N LEU A 233 -22.91 29.38 17.67
CA LEU A 233 -23.76 30.55 17.68
C LEU A 233 -24.32 30.69 19.09
N VAL A 234 -23.84 31.66 19.82
CA VAL A 234 -24.21 31.91 21.21
C VAL A 234 -25.30 32.98 21.25
N TYR A 235 -26.44 32.64 21.81
CA TYR A 235 -27.48 33.61 22.11
C TYR A 235 -27.24 34.21 23.48
N LYS A 236 -26.95 35.49 23.52
CA LYS A 236 -26.67 36.24 24.77
C LYS A 236 -27.94 36.87 25.35
N GLY A 237 -29.09 36.29 25.23
CA GLY A 237 -30.37 36.78 25.77
C GLY A 237 -30.46 38.28 26.00
N GLY A 238 -31.56 38.94 25.68
CA GLY A 238 -31.76 40.33 26.03
C GLY A 238 -31.78 40.54 27.55
N GLU A 239 -31.92 41.78 28.01
CA GLU A 239 -31.92 42.20 29.43
C GLU A 239 -32.79 41.36 30.39
N SER A 240 -33.67 40.53 29.86
CA SER A 240 -34.58 39.64 30.62
C SER A 240 -34.11 38.17 30.72
N GLY A 241 -32.91 37.82 30.20
CA GLY A 241 -32.37 36.47 30.33
C GLY A 241 -33.20 35.36 29.65
N ALA A 242 -34.06 35.69 28.71
CA ALA A 242 -34.96 34.76 28.04
C ALA A 242 -34.19 33.87 27.03
N ASN A 243 -34.35 32.57 27.11
CA ASN A 243 -33.84 31.62 26.11
C ASN A 243 -34.67 31.66 24.81
N LEU A 244 -34.04 31.23 23.69
CA LEU A 244 -34.77 31.03 22.44
C LEU A 244 -35.91 30.01 22.65
N SER A 245 -37.09 30.26 22.07
CA SER A 245 -38.15 29.26 22.01
C SER A 245 -37.73 28.12 21.07
N GLU A 246 -38.35 26.95 21.21
CA GLU A 246 -38.04 25.78 20.35
C GLU A 246 -38.25 26.09 18.85
N ASP A 247 -39.31 26.84 18.53
CA ASP A 247 -39.60 27.28 17.15
C ASP A 247 -38.55 28.25 16.61
N GLN A 248 -38.04 29.16 17.45
CA GLN A 248 -36.98 30.11 17.09
C GLN A 248 -35.68 29.37 16.87
N PHE A 249 -35.36 28.39 17.71
CA PHE A 249 -34.15 27.56 17.59
C PHE A 249 -34.15 26.72 16.30
N GLU A 250 -35.24 26.03 16.01
CA GLU A 250 -35.38 25.22 14.78
C GLU A 250 -35.41 26.09 13.51
N ARG A 251 -35.98 27.29 13.56
CA ARG A 251 -35.93 28.25 12.46
C ARG A 251 -34.51 28.72 12.19
N LEU A 252 -33.77 29.09 13.23
CA LEU A 252 -32.39 29.54 13.14
C LEU A 252 -31.50 28.43 12.59
N LYS A 253 -31.68 27.20 13.03
CA LYS A 253 -30.95 26.03 12.56
C LYS A 253 -31.19 25.76 11.06
N ARG A 254 -32.41 25.84 10.60
CA ARG A 254 -32.77 25.73 9.17
C ARG A 254 -32.13 26.85 8.36
N GLU A 255 -32.23 28.06 8.81
CA GLU A 255 -31.67 29.23 8.12
C GLU A 255 -30.16 29.16 7.97
N LEU A 256 -29.44 28.67 9.01
CA LEU A 256 -28.00 28.39 8.95
C LEU A 256 -27.67 27.28 7.93
N THR A 257 -28.46 26.21 7.91
CA THR A 257 -28.25 25.09 6.99
C THR A 257 -28.47 25.52 5.55
N ASP A 258 -29.59 26.19 5.27
CA ASP A 258 -30.03 26.50 3.90
C ASP A 258 -29.24 27.64 3.26
N ASN A 259 -28.85 28.65 4.06
CA ASN A 259 -28.25 29.88 3.53
C ASN A 259 -26.74 30.00 3.74
N TYR A 260 -26.14 29.23 4.65
CA TYR A 260 -24.75 29.42 5.05
C TYR A 260 -23.89 28.14 5.00
N GLN A 261 -24.47 26.98 4.72
CA GLN A 261 -23.71 25.75 4.49
C GLN A 261 -23.52 25.47 2.99
N GLY A 262 -22.41 24.77 2.66
CA GLY A 262 -22.10 24.37 1.29
C GLY A 262 -21.25 25.36 0.50
N ALA A 263 -20.54 24.85 -0.52
CA ALA A 263 -19.60 25.61 -1.35
C ALA A 263 -20.28 26.79 -2.10
N ALA A 264 -21.55 26.65 -2.46
CA ALA A 264 -22.32 27.69 -3.16
C ALA A 264 -22.55 28.94 -2.29
N ASN A 265 -22.48 28.82 -0.97
CA ASN A 265 -22.70 29.89 -0.01
C ASN A 265 -21.39 30.44 0.58
N ALA A 266 -20.25 30.02 0.02
CA ALA A 266 -18.92 30.45 0.48
C ALA A 266 -18.79 32.00 0.39
N GLY A 267 -18.28 32.61 1.47
CA GLY A 267 -18.03 34.04 1.51
C GLY A 267 -19.25 34.93 1.79
N ARG A 268 -20.45 34.40 1.94
CA ARG A 268 -21.61 35.21 2.36
C ARG A 268 -21.43 35.72 3.79
N PRO A 269 -21.60 37.03 4.06
CA PRO A 269 -21.54 37.54 5.40
C PRO A 269 -22.71 37.00 6.24
N LEU A 270 -22.39 36.58 7.48
CA LEU A 270 -23.41 36.17 8.45
C LEU A 270 -23.93 37.40 9.16
N LEU A 271 -25.22 37.74 8.97
CA LEU A 271 -25.86 38.81 9.72
C LEU A 271 -26.43 38.23 11.01
N LEU A 272 -25.95 38.72 12.12
CA LEU A 272 -26.39 38.31 13.46
C LEU A 272 -27.20 39.44 14.09
N GLU A 273 -28.45 39.12 14.46
CA GLU A 273 -29.35 40.03 15.14
C GLU A 273 -29.78 39.49 16.50
N GLY A 274 -30.39 40.30 17.34
CA GLY A 274 -31.07 39.85 18.55
C GLY A 274 -30.20 39.26 19.64
N GLY A 275 -28.91 39.66 19.76
CA GLY A 275 -28.04 39.19 20.80
C GLY A 275 -27.33 37.84 20.45
N LEU A 276 -27.31 37.49 19.20
CA LEU A 276 -26.54 36.35 18.68
C LEU A 276 -25.06 36.76 18.51
N ASP A 277 -24.15 35.91 18.95
CA ASP A 277 -22.71 36.08 18.78
C ASP A 277 -22.09 34.79 18.23
N TRP A 278 -21.12 34.93 17.32
CA TRP A 278 -20.40 33.81 16.76
C TRP A 278 -19.07 33.64 17.48
N THR A 279 -18.92 32.49 18.15
CA THR A 279 -17.66 32.12 18.80
C THR A 279 -17.03 30.95 18.04
N ALA A 280 -15.86 31.17 17.42
CA ALA A 280 -15.10 30.11 16.78
C ALA A 280 -14.62 29.13 17.85
N MET A 281 -14.93 27.83 17.68
CA MET A 281 -14.59 26.75 18.60
C MET A 281 -13.58 25.77 18.02
N GLY A 282 -13.21 25.92 16.74
CA GLY A 282 -12.25 25.07 16.06
C GLY A 282 -10.89 25.73 15.87
N LEU A 283 -9.84 24.92 15.80
CA LEU A 283 -8.53 25.39 15.36
C LEU A 283 -8.61 25.79 13.88
N SER A 284 -7.94 26.85 13.49
CA SER A 284 -7.86 27.21 12.07
C SER A 284 -6.96 26.21 11.33
N PRO A 285 -7.13 26.01 10.02
CA PRO A 285 -6.22 25.17 9.21
C PRO A 285 -4.76 25.59 9.36
N LYS A 286 -4.49 26.88 9.60
CA LYS A 286 -3.15 27.42 9.83
C LYS A 286 -2.61 27.01 11.21
N ASP A 287 -3.46 26.92 12.22
CA ASP A 287 -3.05 26.54 13.57
C ASP A 287 -2.76 25.04 13.71
N MET A 288 -3.31 24.21 12.81
CA MET A 288 -3.15 22.77 12.83
C MET A 288 -2.04 22.27 11.89
N ASP A 289 -1.44 23.15 11.10
CA ASP A 289 -0.34 22.85 10.16
C ASP A 289 -0.60 21.60 9.27
N PHE A 290 -1.86 21.40 8.86
CA PHE A 290 -2.27 20.23 8.07
C PHE A 290 -1.52 20.08 6.75
N ILE A 291 -1.06 21.19 6.18
CA ILE A 291 -0.33 21.15 4.91
C ILE A 291 1.03 20.50 5.13
N GLU A 292 1.73 20.89 6.20
CA GLU A 292 3.03 20.29 6.52
C GLU A 292 2.88 18.86 7.00
N ALA A 293 1.87 18.54 7.81
CA ALA A 293 1.57 17.16 8.21
C ALA A 293 1.28 16.28 6.99
N LYS A 294 0.50 16.78 6.01
CA LYS A 294 0.24 16.07 4.75
C LYS A 294 1.50 15.86 3.92
N ARG A 295 2.38 16.89 3.84
CA ARG A 295 3.66 16.78 3.14
C ARG A 295 4.62 15.84 3.82
N ALA A 296 4.70 15.86 5.15
CA ALA A 296 5.51 14.93 5.93
C ALA A 296 5.02 13.48 5.71
N ALA A 297 3.72 13.22 5.82
CA ALA A 297 3.14 11.92 5.56
C ALA A 297 3.41 11.43 4.12
N ALA A 298 3.34 12.32 3.12
CA ALA A 298 3.70 11.96 1.75
C ALA A 298 5.17 11.55 1.60
N ARG A 299 6.10 12.20 2.34
CA ARG A 299 7.52 11.80 2.37
C ARG A 299 7.74 10.48 3.09
N ASP A 300 7.02 10.23 4.17
CA ASP A 300 7.10 8.96 4.91
C ASP A 300 6.62 7.79 4.05
N ILE A 301 5.54 7.98 3.27
CA ILE A 301 5.10 7.00 2.28
C ILE A 301 6.20 6.74 1.24
N ALA A 302 6.75 7.81 0.65
CA ALA A 302 7.82 7.70 -0.34
C ALA A 302 9.05 6.97 0.23
N LEU A 303 9.42 7.25 1.48
CA LEU A 303 10.52 6.61 2.19
C LEU A 303 10.31 5.11 2.35
N ALA A 304 9.10 4.68 2.73
CA ALA A 304 8.77 3.26 2.91
C ALA A 304 8.94 2.45 1.61
N PHE A 305 8.68 3.08 0.45
CA PHE A 305 8.88 2.47 -0.87
C PHE A 305 10.30 2.66 -1.42
N GLY A 306 11.16 3.44 -0.77
CA GLY A 306 12.47 3.79 -1.31
C GLY A 306 12.38 4.66 -2.57
N VAL A 307 11.31 5.43 -2.73
CA VAL A 307 11.12 6.37 -3.85
C VAL A 307 11.52 7.78 -3.39
N PRO A 308 12.49 8.43 -4.05
CA PRO A 308 12.82 9.82 -3.73
C PRO A 308 11.61 10.74 -3.88
N PRO A 309 11.26 11.55 -2.86
CA PRO A 309 10.07 12.42 -2.89
C PRO A 309 10.02 13.38 -4.07
N MET A 310 11.17 13.79 -4.57
CA MET A 310 11.33 14.65 -5.73
C MET A 310 10.71 14.04 -7.00
N LEU A 311 10.82 12.72 -7.21
CA LEU A 311 10.24 12.03 -8.36
C LEU A 311 8.70 11.96 -8.30
N LEU A 312 8.13 12.20 -7.13
CA LEU A 312 6.69 12.26 -6.89
C LEU A 312 6.13 13.68 -7.00
N GLY A 313 6.97 14.68 -7.30
CA GLY A 313 6.56 16.08 -7.34
C GLY A 313 6.30 16.70 -5.95
N ILE A 314 6.74 16.04 -4.87
CA ILE A 314 6.64 16.58 -3.51
C ILE A 314 7.66 17.74 -3.39
N PRO A 315 7.21 18.95 -2.96
CA PRO A 315 8.08 20.13 -2.90
C PRO A 315 9.33 19.90 -2.02
N GLY A 316 10.47 20.42 -2.45
CA GLY A 316 11.77 20.34 -1.79
C GLY A 316 12.83 21.05 -2.61
N ASP A 317 14.10 20.69 -2.46
CA ASP A 317 15.23 21.23 -3.21
C ASP A 317 15.26 20.68 -4.65
N ASN A 318 14.35 21.14 -5.48
CA ASN A 318 14.12 20.66 -6.83
C ASN A 318 15.00 21.41 -7.85
N THR A 319 16.25 20.97 -8.02
CA THR A 319 17.10 21.36 -9.14
C THR A 319 17.17 20.24 -10.18
N PHE A 320 17.50 20.57 -11.44
CA PHE A 320 17.65 19.53 -12.47
C PHE A 320 18.73 18.49 -12.12
N ALA A 321 19.84 18.93 -11.55
CA ALA A 321 20.91 18.02 -11.10
C ALA A 321 20.44 17.07 -9.99
N ASN A 322 19.68 17.58 -9.04
CA ASN A 322 19.13 16.76 -7.94
C ASN A 322 18.09 15.75 -8.47
N TYR A 323 17.31 16.13 -9.50
CA TYR A 323 16.35 15.22 -10.12
C TYR A 323 17.04 14.04 -10.83
N ALA A 324 18.08 14.31 -11.60
CA ALA A 324 18.86 13.26 -12.25
C ALA A 324 19.49 12.30 -11.24
N GLU A 325 20.05 12.85 -10.14
CA GLU A 325 20.62 12.04 -9.06
C GLU A 325 19.56 11.23 -8.30
N ALA A 326 18.40 11.83 -8.03
CA ALA A 326 17.27 11.13 -7.43
C ALA A 326 16.79 9.97 -8.31
N ASN A 327 16.67 10.18 -9.62
CA ASN A 327 16.30 9.14 -10.56
C ASN A 327 17.34 8.02 -10.61
N ARG A 328 18.63 8.35 -10.61
CA ARG A 328 19.72 7.36 -10.53
C ARG A 328 19.66 6.56 -9.22
N SER A 329 19.45 7.23 -8.09
CA SER A 329 19.31 6.60 -6.78
C SER A 329 18.11 5.63 -6.75
N PHE A 330 16.97 6.02 -7.30
CA PHE A 330 15.78 5.19 -7.43
C PHE A 330 16.08 3.89 -8.19
N TRP A 331 16.71 3.99 -9.35
CA TRP A 331 17.10 2.81 -10.12
C TRP A 331 18.06 1.90 -9.36
N ARG A 332 19.12 2.45 -8.77
CA ARG A 332 20.17 1.67 -8.10
C ARG A 332 19.73 1.03 -6.79
N GLN A 333 18.92 1.74 -6.01
CA GLN A 333 18.60 1.33 -4.64
C GLN A 333 17.24 0.64 -4.52
N THR A 334 16.31 0.89 -5.45
CA THR A 334 14.96 0.36 -5.38
C THR A 334 14.67 -0.61 -6.53
N VAL A 335 14.80 -0.17 -7.78
CA VAL A 335 14.36 -0.97 -8.93
C VAL A 335 15.30 -2.15 -9.20
N LEU A 336 16.60 -1.92 -9.35
CA LEU A 336 17.54 -2.98 -9.71
C LEU A 336 17.69 -4.10 -8.67
N PRO A 337 17.74 -3.83 -7.36
CA PRO A 337 17.75 -4.90 -6.35
C PRO A 337 16.51 -5.78 -6.42
N LEU A 338 15.35 -5.18 -6.64
CA LEU A 338 14.07 -5.89 -6.77
C LEU A 338 14.03 -6.74 -8.04
N ALA A 339 14.38 -6.15 -9.19
CA ALA A 339 14.43 -6.84 -10.48
C ALA A 339 15.43 -8.01 -10.45
N ASN A 340 16.65 -7.80 -9.96
CA ASN A 340 17.65 -8.87 -9.84
C ASN A 340 17.19 -10.01 -8.93
N ARG A 341 16.44 -9.71 -7.87
CA ARG A 341 15.87 -10.74 -7.01
C ARG A 341 14.82 -11.56 -7.75
N THR A 342 13.98 -10.92 -8.57
CA THR A 342 13.00 -11.59 -9.44
C THR A 342 13.71 -12.47 -10.47
N ALA A 343 14.76 -11.98 -11.13
CA ALA A 343 15.53 -12.77 -12.09
C ALA A 343 16.11 -14.04 -11.47
N ARG A 344 16.69 -13.93 -10.26
CA ARG A 344 17.20 -15.09 -9.53
C ARG A 344 16.10 -16.06 -9.12
N ALA A 345 14.95 -15.56 -8.71
CA ALA A 345 13.80 -16.40 -8.34
C ALA A 345 13.26 -17.16 -9.54
N LEU A 346 13.06 -16.52 -10.68
CA LEU A 346 12.64 -17.13 -11.93
C LEU A 346 13.68 -18.13 -12.45
N THR A 347 14.96 -17.77 -12.44
CA THR A 347 16.05 -18.69 -12.81
C THR A 347 16.01 -19.97 -11.99
N ARG A 348 15.92 -19.87 -10.67
CA ARG A 348 15.88 -21.03 -9.76
C ARG A 348 14.63 -21.88 -9.98
N TRP A 349 13.52 -21.28 -10.30
CA TRP A 349 12.23 -21.96 -10.43
C TRP A 349 12.02 -22.59 -11.81
N LEU A 350 12.34 -21.84 -12.89
CA LEU A 350 12.13 -22.30 -14.28
C LEU A 350 13.34 -23.06 -14.85
N GLY A 351 14.58 -22.67 -14.52
CA GLY A 351 15.79 -23.28 -15.09
C GLY A 351 15.82 -24.79 -15.05
N PRO A 352 15.55 -25.46 -13.91
CA PRO A 352 15.57 -26.94 -13.84
C PRO A 352 14.55 -27.63 -14.75
N ARG A 353 13.54 -26.93 -15.22
CA ARG A 353 12.50 -27.45 -16.14
C ARG A 353 12.97 -27.55 -17.58
N TYR A 354 14.00 -26.79 -17.90
CA TYR A 354 14.65 -26.84 -19.21
C TYR A 354 15.87 -27.76 -19.25
N GLY A 355 16.30 -28.28 -18.08
CA GLY A 355 17.43 -29.21 -17.97
C GLY A 355 18.81 -28.59 -18.16
N GLU A 356 18.91 -27.28 -18.18
CA GLU A 356 20.12 -26.51 -18.48
C GLU A 356 20.51 -25.60 -17.32
N SER A 357 21.80 -25.21 -17.26
CA SER A 357 22.29 -24.24 -16.27
C SER A 357 22.07 -22.83 -16.79
N LEU A 358 20.82 -22.37 -16.70
CA LEU A 358 20.41 -21.07 -17.17
C LEU A 358 20.54 -19.99 -16.12
N ARG A 359 20.78 -18.75 -16.54
CA ARG A 359 20.80 -17.55 -15.69
C ARG A 359 20.13 -16.37 -16.39
N LEU A 360 19.04 -15.90 -15.81
CA LEU A 360 18.38 -14.66 -16.25
C LEU A 360 19.10 -13.43 -15.71
N GLY A 361 19.15 -12.40 -16.51
CA GLY A 361 19.66 -11.05 -16.18
C GLY A 361 18.89 -9.98 -16.94
N PHE A 362 19.38 -8.75 -16.88
CA PHE A 362 18.77 -7.61 -17.56
C PHE A 362 19.80 -6.83 -18.38
N ASP A 363 19.38 -6.32 -19.52
CA ASP A 363 20.12 -5.30 -20.23
C ASP A 363 19.90 -3.93 -19.55
N LEU A 364 20.98 -3.35 -19.07
CA LEU A 364 20.95 -2.06 -18.38
C LEU A 364 21.37 -0.89 -19.28
N ASP A 365 21.83 -1.16 -20.51
CA ASP A 365 22.30 -0.11 -21.41
C ASP A 365 21.16 0.76 -21.93
N GLY A 366 19.94 0.19 -22.01
CA GLY A 366 18.73 0.93 -22.33
C GLY A 366 18.16 1.82 -21.21
N VAL A 367 18.73 1.77 -20.00
CA VAL A 367 18.24 2.56 -18.86
C VAL A 367 18.91 3.93 -18.84
N GLU A 368 18.23 4.96 -19.35
CA GLU A 368 18.76 6.32 -19.46
C GLU A 368 19.30 6.88 -18.13
N ALA A 369 18.63 6.59 -17.02
CA ALA A 369 19.07 7.03 -15.68
C ALA A 369 20.46 6.51 -15.28
N LEU A 370 20.93 5.43 -15.89
CA LEU A 370 22.21 4.78 -15.64
C LEU A 370 23.25 5.04 -16.72
N SER A 371 22.93 5.78 -17.77
CA SER A 371 23.78 5.99 -18.95
C SER A 371 25.17 6.50 -18.60
N ILE A 372 25.28 7.50 -17.73
CA ILE A 372 26.56 8.08 -17.31
C ILE A 372 27.45 7.03 -16.59
N GLU A 373 26.85 6.19 -15.75
CA GLU A 373 27.60 5.13 -15.05
C GLU A 373 28.04 4.03 -16.03
N ARG A 374 27.15 3.70 -16.97
CA ARG A 374 27.44 2.72 -18.03
C ARG A 374 28.58 3.22 -18.92
N GLU A 375 28.52 4.47 -19.36
CA GLU A 375 29.64 5.09 -20.12
C GLU A 375 30.95 5.06 -19.33
N ALA A 376 30.92 5.44 -18.05
CA ALA A 376 32.10 5.41 -17.19
C ALA A 376 32.66 3.98 -17.01
N LEU A 377 31.78 2.98 -16.89
CA LEU A 377 32.15 1.57 -16.83
C LEU A 377 32.81 1.12 -18.14
N TRP A 378 32.19 1.40 -19.27
CA TRP A 378 32.70 1.09 -20.61
C TRP A 378 34.05 1.72 -20.85
N ALA A 379 34.22 3.02 -20.55
CA ALA A 379 35.47 3.74 -20.69
C ALA A 379 36.59 3.15 -19.80
N ARG A 380 36.27 2.71 -18.60
CA ARG A 380 37.21 2.06 -17.69
C ARG A 380 37.65 0.68 -18.19
N VAL A 381 36.67 -0.14 -18.59
CA VAL A 381 36.93 -1.51 -19.07
C VAL A 381 37.68 -1.50 -20.41
N SER A 382 37.35 -0.57 -21.33
CA SER A 382 38.07 -0.40 -22.59
C SER A 382 39.56 -0.12 -22.42
N LYS A 383 39.95 0.60 -21.33
CA LYS A 383 41.35 0.96 -21.03
C LYS A 383 42.08 -0.13 -20.24
N ALA A 384 41.43 -1.22 -19.88
CA ALA A 384 42.02 -2.31 -19.09
C ALA A 384 42.76 -3.29 -20.03
N ASP A 385 44.02 -2.99 -20.38
CA ASP A 385 44.80 -3.78 -21.35
C ASP A 385 45.19 -5.18 -20.83
N PHE A 386 45.04 -5.45 -19.55
CA PHE A 386 45.29 -6.75 -18.93
C PHE A 386 44.11 -7.73 -19.01
N LEU A 387 42.93 -7.26 -19.49
CA LEU A 387 41.73 -8.09 -19.69
C LEU A 387 41.63 -8.52 -21.15
N THR A 388 41.22 -9.77 -21.36
CA THR A 388 40.82 -10.27 -22.67
C THR A 388 39.49 -9.65 -23.12
N ASP A 389 39.13 -9.75 -24.40
CA ASP A 389 37.88 -9.20 -24.91
C ASP A 389 36.65 -9.90 -24.27
N ASP A 390 36.73 -11.21 -24.01
CA ASP A 390 35.68 -11.97 -23.32
C ASP A 390 35.51 -11.49 -21.86
N GLU A 391 36.63 -11.25 -21.14
CA GLU A 391 36.59 -10.69 -19.79
C GLU A 391 36.04 -9.25 -19.79
N LYS A 392 36.37 -8.43 -20.79
CA LYS A 392 35.81 -7.09 -20.95
C LYS A 392 34.30 -7.15 -21.18
N ARG A 393 33.84 -8.05 -22.07
CA ARG A 393 32.40 -8.28 -22.30
C ARG A 393 31.69 -8.69 -21.03
N ALA A 394 32.22 -9.69 -20.30
CA ALA A 394 31.68 -10.12 -19.04
C ALA A 394 31.63 -9.00 -17.99
N ALA A 395 32.67 -8.14 -17.92
CA ALA A 395 32.74 -7.03 -16.97
C ALA A 395 31.69 -5.95 -17.22
N VAL A 396 31.23 -5.77 -18.46
CA VAL A 396 30.15 -4.83 -18.82
C VAL A 396 28.76 -5.50 -18.83
N GLY A 397 28.70 -6.81 -18.57
CA GLY A 397 27.44 -7.57 -18.43
C GLY A 397 27.02 -8.36 -19.66
N TYR A 398 27.81 -8.41 -20.71
CA TYR A 398 27.57 -9.25 -21.89
C TYR A 398 28.20 -10.63 -21.76
N GLY A 399 27.61 -11.61 -22.41
CA GLY A 399 28.21 -12.95 -22.54
C GLY A 399 29.40 -12.98 -23.47
N ASP A 400 30.04 -14.16 -23.58
CA ASP A 400 31.11 -14.39 -24.54
C ASP A 400 30.60 -14.11 -25.97
N GLY A 401 31.45 -13.53 -26.79
CA GLY A 401 31.13 -13.32 -28.20
C GLY A 401 30.86 -14.65 -28.89
N ALA A 402 29.92 -14.69 -29.84
CA ALA A 402 29.78 -15.85 -30.71
C ALA A 402 31.14 -16.09 -31.37
N ARG A 403 31.75 -17.23 -31.11
CA ARG A 403 32.92 -17.67 -31.89
C ARG A 403 32.33 -18.32 -33.15
N ASP A 404 32.44 -17.62 -34.27
CA ASP A 404 32.15 -18.15 -35.60
C ASP A 404 32.99 -19.41 -35.90
#